data_d3be36f27c62687884d0504e715208f9
#
_entry.id   d3be36f27c62687884d0504e715208f9
#
_cell.length_a   1.000
_cell.length_b   1.000
_cell.length_c   1.000
_cell.angle_alpha   90.00
_cell.angle_beta   90.00
_cell.angle_gamma   90.00
#
_symmetry.space_group_name_H-M   'P 1'
#
loop_
_entity.id
_entity.type
_entity.pdbx_description
1 polymer ?
#
loop_
_entity_poly.entity_id
_entity_poly.type
_entity_poly.pdbx_seq_one_letter_code
_entity_poly.pdbx_strand_id
1 'polypeptide(L)'
;PKKGKKYEWKVGKMNFPDPLNQPSRTIVTSEGTKSPSRIHHIIQEKSGDYRRLVPVELEKLNMFPKDFTQLDGVTTNTSRAFLMGNALVVGIVEKIGTSLSNLISRTD
;
A
#
# COMPACT_ATOMS: atom_id res chain seq x y z
N PRO A 1 -42.43 -16.02 -6.33
CA PRO A 1 -41.02 -15.96 -5.87
C PRO A 1 -40.48 -14.56 -6.08
N LYS A 2 -40.12 -13.89 -4.99
CA LYS A 2 -39.50 -12.58 -5.07
C LYS A 2 -38.14 -12.75 -5.76
N LYS A 3 -38.02 -12.20 -6.97
CA LYS A 3 -36.74 -12.14 -7.68
C LYS A 3 -35.74 -11.44 -6.76
N GLY A 4 -34.71 -12.16 -6.28
CA GLY A 4 -33.64 -11.59 -5.46
C GLY A 4 -33.00 -10.46 -6.19
N LYS A 5 -32.79 -9.30 -5.50
CA LYS A 5 -31.99 -8.21 -6.03
C LYS A 5 -30.60 -8.78 -6.33
N LYS A 6 -30.20 -8.75 -7.61
CA LYS A 6 -28.80 -8.99 -7.97
C LYS A 6 -27.97 -7.85 -7.36
N TYR A 7 -27.19 -8.18 -6.35
CA TYR A 7 -26.15 -7.26 -5.87
C TYR A 7 -25.03 -7.24 -6.92
N GLU A 8 -24.94 -6.16 -7.67
CA GLU A 8 -23.74 -5.88 -8.43
C GLU A 8 -22.67 -5.35 -7.46
N TRP A 9 -21.63 -6.12 -7.25
CA TRP A 9 -20.43 -5.63 -6.61
C TRP A 9 -19.79 -4.59 -7.52
N LYS A 10 -19.91 -3.32 -7.15
CA LYS A 10 -19.13 -2.25 -7.78
C LYS A 10 -17.94 -1.95 -6.91
N VAL A 11 -16.75 -2.26 -7.40
CA VAL A 11 -15.52 -1.69 -6.87
C VAL A 11 -15.61 -0.18 -7.11
N GLY A 12 -15.44 0.62 -6.05
CA GLY A 12 -15.51 2.07 -6.15
C GLY A 12 -14.57 2.62 -7.23
N LYS A 13 -14.85 3.84 -7.71
CA LYS A 13 -14.03 4.51 -8.72
C LYS A 13 -12.60 4.63 -8.21
N MET A 14 -11.65 4.05 -8.93
CA MET A 14 -10.22 4.19 -8.66
C MET A 14 -9.64 5.25 -9.59
N ASN A 15 -8.77 6.09 -9.05
CA ASN A 15 -8.03 7.06 -9.85
C ASN A 15 -6.96 6.35 -10.69
N PHE A 16 -6.82 6.79 -11.93
CA PHE A 16 -5.74 6.35 -12.80
C PHE A 16 -5.21 7.55 -13.62
N PRO A 17 -3.93 7.81 -13.60
CA PRO A 17 -2.90 7.24 -12.73
C PRO A 17 -3.09 7.60 -11.25
N ASP A 18 -2.34 6.97 -10.36
CA ASP A 18 -2.34 7.35 -8.95
C ASP A 18 -1.79 8.77 -8.78
N PRO A 19 -2.49 9.66 -8.04
CA PRO A 19 -2.05 11.03 -7.88
C PRO A 19 -0.81 11.11 -6.98
N LEU A 20 0.16 11.95 -7.38
CA LEU A 20 1.40 12.15 -6.62
C LEU A 20 1.28 13.17 -5.49
N ASN A 21 0.21 13.96 -5.48
CA ASN A 21 -0.01 15.05 -4.54
C ASN A 21 -1.05 14.72 -3.44
N GLN A 22 -1.40 13.47 -3.30
CA GLN A 22 -2.37 12.98 -2.32
C GLN A 22 -1.83 11.73 -1.62
N PRO A 23 -2.36 11.38 -0.44
CA PRO A 23 -2.02 10.13 0.21
C PRO A 23 -2.26 8.93 -0.71
N SER A 24 -1.37 7.95 -0.63
CA SER A 24 -1.46 6.73 -1.43
C SER A 24 -2.63 5.86 -0.96
N ARG A 25 -3.18 5.10 -1.92
CA ARG A 25 -4.07 3.99 -1.60
C ARG A 25 -3.33 2.93 -0.79
N THR A 26 -4.08 2.10 -0.08
CA THR A 26 -3.52 0.94 0.64
C THR A 26 -2.81 0.00 -0.32
N ILE A 27 -1.61 -0.43 0.06
CA ILE A 27 -0.87 -1.47 -0.64
C ILE A 27 -1.47 -2.82 -0.26
N VAL A 28 -1.72 -3.67 -1.26
CA VAL A 28 -2.21 -5.03 -1.05
C VAL A 28 -1.12 -6.06 -1.37
N THR A 29 -1.27 -7.28 -0.88
CA THR A 29 -0.25 -8.32 -1.01
C THR A 29 0.07 -8.72 -2.44
N SER A 30 -0.86 -8.55 -3.36
CA SER A 30 -0.68 -8.84 -4.78
C SER A 30 -0.05 -7.71 -5.60
N GLU A 31 0.40 -6.63 -4.96
CA GLU A 31 1.04 -5.49 -5.61
C GLU A 31 2.20 -5.87 -6.53
N GLY A 32 2.99 -6.87 -6.15
CA GLY A 32 4.14 -7.34 -6.93
C GLY A 32 3.84 -8.37 -8.01
N THR A 33 2.60 -8.80 -8.17
CA THR A 33 2.25 -9.83 -9.15
C THR A 33 2.36 -9.33 -10.59
N LYS A 34 2.63 -10.27 -11.52
CA LYS A 34 2.77 -9.93 -12.95
C LYS A 34 1.43 -9.75 -13.67
N SER A 35 0.37 -10.33 -13.14
CA SER A 35 -0.95 -10.26 -13.76
C SER A 35 -1.49 -8.83 -13.72
N PRO A 36 -2.03 -8.30 -14.83
CA PRO A 36 -2.65 -6.98 -14.83
C PRO A 36 -3.80 -6.92 -13.82
N SER A 37 -3.78 -5.90 -12.97
CA SER A 37 -4.82 -5.71 -11.97
C SER A 37 -4.96 -4.23 -11.62
N ARG A 38 -6.20 -3.80 -11.34
CA ARG A 38 -6.51 -2.44 -10.89
C ARG A 38 -5.92 -2.08 -9.52
N ILE A 39 -5.51 -3.08 -8.76
CA ILE A 39 -4.94 -2.88 -7.43
C ILE A 39 -3.51 -2.36 -7.46
N HIS A 40 -2.79 -2.57 -8.57
CA HIS A 40 -1.42 -2.10 -8.72
C HIS A 40 -1.36 -0.57 -8.73
N HIS A 41 -0.40 -0.02 -8.00
CA HIS A 41 -0.09 1.40 -8.05
C HIS A 41 0.60 1.73 -9.36
N ILE A 42 0.04 2.64 -10.12
CA ILE A 42 0.57 3.13 -11.40
C ILE A 42 0.72 4.64 -11.30
N ILE A 43 1.91 5.13 -11.56
CA ILE A 43 2.21 6.57 -11.61
C ILE A 43 2.59 6.98 -13.02
N GLN A 44 2.41 8.26 -13.32
CA GLN A 44 2.87 8.87 -14.55
C GLN A 44 4.13 9.67 -14.27
N GLU A 45 5.19 9.39 -15.00
CA GLU A 45 6.44 10.13 -14.91
C GLU A 45 6.35 11.47 -15.69
N LYS A 46 7.31 12.36 -15.44
CA LYS A 46 7.40 13.65 -16.16
C LYS A 46 7.55 13.49 -17.67
N SER A 47 8.11 12.37 -18.12
CA SER A 47 8.21 12.00 -19.53
C SER A 47 6.85 11.68 -20.18
N GLY A 48 5.80 11.49 -19.38
CA GLY A 48 4.49 11.03 -19.82
C GLY A 48 4.28 9.52 -19.75
N ASP A 49 5.33 8.75 -19.47
CA ASP A 49 5.26 7.29 -19.38
C ASP A 49 4.59 6.85 -18.07
N TYR A 50 3.90 5.74 -18.13
CA TYR A 50 3.31 5.08 -16.96
C TYR A 50 4.24 3.99 -16.46
N ARG A 51 4.37 3.87 -15.15
CA ARG A 51 5.10 2.76 -14.51
C ARG A 51 4.50 2.35 -13.19
N ARG A 52 4.81 1.13 -12.77
CA ARG A 52 4.50 0.63 -11.44
C ARG A 52 5.50 1.14 -10.42
N LEU A 53 5.12 1.15 -9.16
CA LEU A 53 6.04 1.46 -8.07
C LEU A 53 7.05 0.32 -7.88
N VAL A 54 8.29 0.70 -7.63
CA VAL A 54 9.36 -0.25 -7.27
C VAL A 54 9.33 -0.54 -5.76
N PRO A 55 9.91 -1.66 -5.29
CA PRO A 55 9.84 -2.02 -3.86
C PRO A 55 10.32 -0.93 -2.89
N VAL A 56 11.36 -0.19 -3.23
CA VAL A 56 11.84 0.93 -2.40
C VAL A 56 10.77 2.01 -2.21
N GLU A 57 9.99 2.29 -3.24
CA GLU A 57 8.89 3.26 -3.15
C GLU A 57 7.75 2.75 -2.27
N LEU A 58 7.45 1.45 -2.35
CA LEU A 58 6.46 0.82 -1.47
C LEU A 58 6.91 0.86 0.00
N GLU A 59 8.18 0.61 0.26
CA GLU A 59 8.77 0.74 1.60
C GLU A 59 8.62 2.17 2.12
N LYS A 60 8.91 3.17 1.30
CA LYS A 60 8.74 4.59 1.66
C LYS A 60 7.30 4.96 1.97
N LEU A 61 6.33 4.46 1.20
CA LEU A 61 4.91 4.71 1.45
C LEU A 61 4.47 4.19 2.82
N ASN A 62 5.04 3.09 3.28
CA ASN A 62 4.80 2.53 4.61
C ASN A 62 5.74 3.09 5.69
N MET A 63 6.58 4.06 5.34
CA MET A 63 7.55 4.72 6.23
C MET A 63 8.61 3.76 6.78
N PHE A 64 8.99 2.74 6.03
CA PHE A 64 10.13 1.89 6.33
C PHE A 64 11.43 2.50 5.79
N PRO A 65 12.58 2.18 6.39
CA PRO A 65 13.87 2.54 5.82
C PRO A 65 14.07 1.95 4.42
N LYS A 66 14.84 2.63 3.58
CA LYS A 66 15.20 2.15 2.25
C LYS A 66 15.83 0.76 2.34
N ASP A 67 15.41 -0.13 1.44
CA ASP A 67 15.90 -1.50 1.31
C ASP A 67 15.71 -2.38 2.56
N PHE A 68 14.76 -2.01 3.43
CA PHE A 68 14.44 -2.77 4.64
C PHE A 68 14.06 -4.22 4.33
N THR A 69 13.40 -4.46 3.21
CA THR A 69 12.97 -5.82 2.78
C THR A 69 13.95 -6.50 1.85
N GLN A 70 15.08 -5.85 1.51
CA GLN A 70 16.06 -6.42 0.60
C GLN A 70 17.00 -7.36 1.35
N LEU A 71 16.99 -8.64 0.97
CA LEU A 71 17.94 -9.66 1.39
C LEU A 71 18.49 -10.32 0.14
N ASP A 72 19.76 -10.14 -0.14
CA ASP A 72 20.43 -10.65 -1.34
C ASP A 72 20.26 -12.16 -1.46
N GLY A 73 19.77 -12.62 -2.60
CA GLY A 73 19.51 -14.03 -2.88
C GLY A 73 18.29 -14.63 -2.14
N VAL A 74 17.59 -13.84 -1.31
CA VAL A 74 16.44 -14.31 -0.51
C VAL A 74 15.14 -13.64 -0.95
N THR A 75 15.13 -12.31 -1.12
CA THR A 75 13.93 -11.58 -1.51
C THR A 75 13.94 -11.20 -2.98
N THR A 76 12.77 -11.30 -3.62
CA THR A 76 12.50 -10.81 -4.98
C THR A 76 11.68 -9.54 -4.90
N ASN A 77 11.55 -8.82 -6.02
CA ASN A 77 10.68 -7.66 -6.07
C ASN A 77 9.22 -8.01 -5.73
N THR A 78 8.74 -9.17 -6.16
CA THR A 78 7.40 -9.66 -5.84
C THR A 78 7.25 -9.93 -4.34
N SER A 79 8.21 -10.59 -3.70
CA SER A 79 8.17 -10.87 -2.27
C SER A 79 8.30 -9.60 -1.43
N ARG A 80 9.12 -8.64 -1.85
CA ARG A 80 9.23 -7.34 -1.19
C ARG A 80 7.91 -6.57 -1.21
N ALA A 81 7.24 -6.53 -2.37
CA ALA A 81 5.93 -5.91 -2.50
C ALA A 81 4.86 -6.63 -1.66
N PHE A 82 4.91 -7.96 -1.60
CA PHE A 82 4.03 -8.76 -0.75
C PHE A 82 4.20 -8.41 0.74
N LEU A 83 5.42 -8.27 1.21
CA LEU A 83 5.71 -7.87 2.59
C LEU A 83 5.13 -6.48 2.89
N MET A 84 5.24 -5.54 1.97
CA MET A 84 4.66 -4.21 2.13
C MET A 84 3.13 -4.23 2.13
N GLY A 85 2.50 -5.13 1.39
CA GLY A 85 1.06 -5.34 1.43
C GLY A 85 0.54 -5.87 2.77
N ASN A 86 1.37 -6.60 3.51
CA ASN A 86 1.07 -7.07 4.86
C ASN A 86 1.45 -6.08 5.97
N ALA A 87 2.25 -5.08 5.65
CA ALA A 87 2.76 -4.13 6.62
C ALA A 87 1.76 -3.01 6.93
N LEU A 88 1.97 -2.35 8.04
CA LEU A 88 1.29 -1.12 8.43
C LEU A 88 2.19 0.09 8.17
N VAL A 89 1.61 1.28 8.05
CA VAL A 89 2.36 2.52 7.95
C VAL A 89 3.00 2.83 9.31
N VAL A 90 4.31 2.69 9.40
CA VAL A 90 5.07 2.76 10.67
C VAL A 90 4.80 4.05 11.44
N GLY A 91 4.81 5.20 10.77
CA GLY A 91 4.59 6.48 11.44
C GLY A 91 3.19 6.64 12.02
N ILE A 92 2.17 6.04 11.41
CA ILE A 92 0.81 6.05 11.95
C ILE A 92 0.72 5.16 13.19
N VAL A 93 1.31 3.97 13.15
CA VAL A 93 1.37 3.04 14.29
C VAL A 93 2.12 3.68 15.46
N GLU A 94 3.21 4.38 15.18
CA GLU A 94 3.98 5.13 16.18
C GLU A 94 3.13 6.23 16.84
N LYS A 95 2.37 6.99 16.07
CA LYS A 95 1.45 8.02 16.59
C LYS A 95 0.36 7.42 17.47
N ILE A 96 -0.23 6.31 17.06
CA ILE A 96 -1.24 5.59 17.86
C ILE A 96 -0.60 5.10 19.16
N GLY A 97 0.57 4.49 19.10
CA GLY A 97 1.30 4.01 20.26
C GLY A 97 1.65 5.13 21.25
N THR A 98 2.10 6.27 20.74
CA THR A 98 2.39 7.45 21.58
C THR A 98 1.12 7.98 22.26
N SER A 99 0.03 8.10 21.52
CA SER A 99 -1.26 8.55 22.08
C SER A 99 -1.76 7.60 23.15
N LEU A 100 -1.66 6.29 22.93
CA LEU A 100 -2.06 5.27 23.90
C LEU A 100 -1.17 5.30 25.15
N SER A 101 0.13 5.42 24.99
CA SER A 101 1.09 5.54 26.09
C SER A 101 0.81 6.78 26.96
N ASN A 102 0.52 7.92 26.33
CA ASN A 102 0.15 9.15 27.05
C ASN A 102 -1.17 8.98 27.82
N LEU A 103 -2.14 8.29 27.24
CA LEU A 103 -3.42 8.01 27.90
C LEU A 103 -3.23 7.12 29.15
N ILE A 104 -2.42 6.08 29.04
CA ILE A 104 -2.09 5.18 30.15
C ILE A 104 -1.37 5.95 31.26
N SER A 105 -0.41 6.81 30.92
CA SER A 105 0.33 7.63 31.89
C SER A 105 -0.56 8.60 32.66
N ARG A 106 -1.70 9.03 32.12
CA ARG A 106 -2.65 9.95 32.77
C ARG A 106 -3.57 9.26 33.77
N THR A 107 -3.67 7.94 33.74
CA THR A 107 -4.56 7.16 34.63
C THR A 107 -3.86 6.64 35.88
N ASP A 108 -2.57 6.81 36.01
CA ASP A 108 -1.77 6.45 37.19
C ASP A 108 -1.73 7.57 38.23
#